data_2f04a1a69777f02d9f910d9fb1d6b381
#
_entry.id   2f04a1a69777f02d9f910d9fb1d6b381
#
_cell.length_a   1.000
_cell.length_b   1.000
_cell.length_c   1.000
_cell.angle_alpha   90.00
_cell.angle_beta   90.00
_cell.angle_gamma   90.00
#
_symmetry.space_group_name_H-M   'P 1'
#
loop_
_entity.id
_entity.type
_entity.pdbx_description
1 polymer ?
#
loop_
_entity_poly.entity_id
_entity_poly.type
_entity_poly.pdbx_seq_one_letter_code
_entity_poly.pdbx_strand_id
1 'polypeptide(L)'
;MKKICLLLVYVCFVCWGTNAQTSDEYKVSINALVADENIPEEATRNLENKLRRALTINGIADNGYAERFVLTAKVDIISKDIAPTTPPRISQKMELTLMVGDVVENKVYENCNLTLAGIGTSETKAFVTAFQKFNPQNEEIQSMLTTAKEKIVAYYTNNCDAIIQQAETLANMNKMDEAIFQLVSVPNICSDCYQRCQDKASSIYIQKINSEGVVLLQKAKAEWMKQPDASGASIVSGIITQINPKASNYNEIIKFRKEIENKLQADAKRDWDFQMKKYEDNQAFKRSIVDACQAIGVAFGNGQPKNTTKNIVRKWK
;
A
#
# COMPACT_ATOMS: atom_id res chain seq x y z
N MET A 1 -67.47 38.51 22.82
CA MET A 1 -66.42 37.74 23.49
C MET A 1 -65.75 36.88 22.42
N LYS A 2 -64.61 37.35 21.93
CA LYS A 2 -63.89 36.78 20.78
C LYS A 2 -62.90 35.74 21.31
N LYS A 3 -63.06 34.47 20.89
CA LYS A 3 -62.06 33.42 21.15
C LYS A 3 -61.00 33.48 20.06
N ILE A 4 -59.78 33.80 20.42
CA ILE A 4 -58.59 33.77 19.58
C ILE A 4 -58.06 32.35 19.63
N CYS A 5 -58.13 31.63 18.46
CA CYS A 5 -57.46 30.38 18.24
C CYS A 5 -55.99 30.65 17.87
N LEU A 6 -55.09 30.26 18.76
CA LEU A 6 -53.65 30.25 18.51
C LEU A 6 -53.28 28.96 17.74
N LEU A 7 -52.96 29.11 16.46
CA LEU A 7 -52.46 28.04 15.63
C LEU A 7 -50.92 27.92 15.85
N LEU A 8 -50.53 26.91 16.62
CA LEU A 8 -49.13 26.52 16.78
C LEU A 8 -48.69 25.77 15.53
N VAL A 9 -47.93 26.45 14.68
CA VAL A 9 -47.25 25.83 13.55
C VAL A 9 -46.04 25.10 14.09
N TYR A 10 -46.12 23.78 14.16
CA TYR A 10 -45.00 22.89 14.46
C TYR A 10 -44.13 22.76 13.20
N VAL A 11 -43.08 23.53 13.13
CA VAL A 11 -42.06 23.41 12.09
C VAL A 11 -41.18 22.18 12.45
N CYS A 12 -41.51 21.04 11.86
CA CYS A 12 -40.62 19.90 11.86
C CYS A 12 -39.37 20.26 11.05
N PHE A 13 -38.31 20.63 11.72
CA PHE A 13 -36.98 20.68 11.17
C PHE A 13 -36.51 19.20 10.95
N VAL A 14 -36.77 18.69 9.78
CA VAL A 14 -36.11 17.46 9.31
C VAL A 14 -34.65 17.81 9.08
N CYS A 15 -33.79 17.56 10.06
CA CYS A 15 -32.37 17.52 9.89
C CYS A 15 -32.07 16.35 8.93
N TRP A 16 -32.00 16.65 7.64
CA TRP A 16 -31.31 15.79 6.72
C TRP A 16 -29.84 15.86 7.12
N GLY A 17 -29.42 14.83 7.86
CA GLY A 17 -28.01 14.54 8.06
C GLY A 17 -27.43 14.28 6.69
N THR A 18 -26.86 15.30 6.08
CA THR A 18 -25.87 15.10 5.02
C THR A 18 -24.72 14.36 5.68
N ASN A 19 -24.67 13.04 5.50
CA ASN A 19 -23.41 12.33 5.63
C ASN A 19 -22.46 13.02 4.65
N ALA A 20 -21.66 13.93 5.16
CA ALA A 20 -20.47 14.37 4.48
C ALA A 20 -19.56 13.13 4.41
N GLN A 21 -19.74 12.33 3.37
CA GLN A 21 -18.75 11.35 2.96
C GLN A 21 -17.47 12.16 2.78
N THR A 22 -16.54 11.90 3.68
CA THR A 22 -15.21 12.51 3.60
C THR A 22 -14.64 12.14 2.22
N SER A 23 -14.24 13.15 1.47
CA SER A 23 -13.69 13.08 0.11
C SER A 23 -12.36 12.30 0.02
N ASP A 24 -11.98 11.59 1.08
CA ASP A 24 -10.78 10.76 1.15
C ASP A 24 -10.95 9.35 0.55
N GLU A 25 -12.18 8.96 0.20
CA GLU A 25 -12.51 7.58 -0.14
C GLU A 25 -12.10 7.14 -1.56
N TYR A 26 -11.73 8.06 -2.45
CA TYR A 26 -11.49 7.75 -3.87
C TYR A 26 -10.19 8.34 -4.41
N LYS A 27 -9.05 7.90 -3.89
CA LYS A 27 -7.74 8.40 -4.34
C LYS A 27 -6.89 7.30 -4.96
N VAL A 28 -6.25 7.60 -6.10
CA VAL A 28 -5.11 6.82 -6.61
C VAL A 28 -3.87 7.33 -5.87
N SER A 29 -3.12 6.43 -5.24
CA SER A 29 -1.83 6.76 -4.63
C SER A 29 -0.73 6.62 -5.67
N ILE A 30 0.02 7.70 -5.92
CA ILE A 30 1.17 7.73 -6.85
C ILE A 30 2.34 8.33 -6.09
N ASN A 31 3.49 7.65 -6.09
CA ASN A 31 4.71 8.12 -5.46
C ASN A 31 5.63 8.82 -6.47
N ALA A 32 6.29 9.88 -6.06
CA ALA A 32 7.31 10.53 -6.86
C ALA A 32 8.67 9.83 -6.64
N LEU A 33 9.27 9.32 -7.72
CA LEU A 33 10.56 8.66 -7.70
C LEU A 33 11.36 9.02 -8.94
N VAL A 34 12.51 9.67 -8.80
CA VAL A 34 13.43 9.95 -9.91
C VAL A 34 14.59 8.96 -9.86
N ALA A 35 14.75 8.18 -10.93
CA ALA A 35 15.75 7.10 -11.02
C ALA A 35 16.77 7.32 -12.15
N ASP A 36 16.86 8.54 -12.69
CA ASP A 36 17.81 8.90 -13.75
C ASP A 36 19.21 9.16 -13.18
N GLU A 37 20.19 8.35 -13.61
CA GLU A 37 21.59 8.44 -13.17
C GLU A 37 22.32 9.66 -13.75
N ASN A 38 21.79 10.28 -14.80
CA ASN A 38 22.37 11.47 -15.41
C ASN A 38 22.09 12.73 -14.57
N ILE A 39 21.22 12.65 -13.59
CA ILE A 39 20.85 13.78 -12.73
C ILE A 39 21.69 13.73 -11.44
N PRO A 40 22.45 14.78 -11.09
CA PRO A 40 23.13 14.87 -9.81
C PRO A 40 22.18 14.71 -8.61
N GLU A 41 22.60 14.02 -7.55
CA GLU A 41 21.75 13.67 -6.39
C GLU A 41 21.03 14.87 -5.76
N GLU A 42 21.70 16.01 -5.65
CA GLU A 42 21.10 17.25 -5.11
C GLU A 42 19.95 17.73 -6.02
N ALA A 43 20.13 17.67 -7.32
CA ALA A 43 19.10 18.04 -8.30
C ALA A 43 17.95 17.04 -8.32
N THR A 44 18.24 15.74 -8.18
CA THR A 44 17.23 14.67 -8.05
C THR A 44 16.26 14.94 -6.92
N ARG A 45 16.76 15.25 -5.72
CA ARG A 45 15.92 15.58 -4.55
C ARG A 45 15.05 16.82 -4.79
N ASN A 46 15.59 17.84 -5.47
CA ASN A 46 14.82 19.03 -5.82
C ASN A 46 13.67 18.69 -6.76
N LEU A 47 13.91 17.90 -7.80
CA LEU A 47 12.91 17.46 -8.76
C LEU A 47 11.83 16.59 -8.10
N GLU A 48 12.21 15.60 -7.28
CA GLU A 48 11.25 14.75 -6.55
C GLU A 48 10.29 15.57 -5.69
N ASN A 49 10.78 16.59 -4.99
CA ASN A 49 9.93 17.49 -4.19
C ASN A 49 8.94 18.26 -5.06
N LYS A 50 9.36 18.68 -6.26
CA LYS A 50 8.48 19.33 -7.23
C LYS A 50 7.41 18.38 -7.79
N LEU A 51 7.78 17.12 -8.08
CA LEU A 51 6.85 16.09 -8.53
C LEU A 51 5.83 15.74 -7.43
N ARG A 52 6.25 15.58 -6.18
CA ARG A 52 5.34 15.39 -5.03
C ARG A 52 4.33 16.54 -4.92
N ARG A 53 4.80 17.78 -5.12
CA ARG A 53 3.90 18.95 -5.10
C ARG A 53 2.90 18.90 -6.26
N ALA A 54 3.29 18.47 -7.46
CA ALA A 54 2.38 18.29 -8.58
C ALA A 54 1.30 17.23 -8.27
N LEU A 55 1.66 16.11 -7.65
CA LEU A 55 0.73 15.08 -7.20
C LEU A 55 -0.26 15.65 -6.16
N THR A 56 0.24 16.35 -5.15
CA THR A 56 -0.60 16.95 -4.09
C THR A 56 -1.62 17.94 -4.64
N ILE A 57 -1.23 18.78 -5.61
CA ILE A 57 -2.13 19.75 -6.26
C ILE A 57 -3.27 19.04 -7.00
N ASN A 58 -3.01 17.85 -7.55
CA ASN A 58 -4.01 17.01 -8.23
C ASN A 58 -4.84 16.13 -7.29
N GLY A 59 -4.74 16.32 -5.98
CA GLY A 59 -5.45 15.50 -5.00
C GLY A 59 -4.99 14.03 -4.98
N ILE A 60 -3.81 13.75 -5.57
CA ILE A 60 -3.19 12.44 -5.55
C ILE A 60 -2.40 12.34 -4.24
N ALA A 61 -2.80 11.45 -3.36
CA ALA A 61 -2.15 11.30 -2.06
C ALA A 61 -0.96 10.34 -2.17
N ASP A 62 0.11 10.67 -1.44
CA ASP A 62 1.17 9.74 -1.08
C ASP A 62 0.74 9.01 0.21
N ASN A 63 -0.04 7.95 0.08
CA ASN A 63 -0.68 7.27 1.22
C ASN A 63 0.12 6.08 1.75
N GLY A 64 1.39 5.93 1.41
CA GLY A 64 2.24 4.89 1.99
C GLY A 64 1.87 3.43 1.64
N TYR A 65 0.82 3.21 0.85
CA TYR A 65 0.52 1.89 0.30
C TYR A 65 1.49 1.62 -0.84
N ALA A 66 2.21 0.53 -0.72
CA ALA A 66 3.14 -0.05 -1.67
C ALA A 66 3.41 0.83 -2.89
N GLU A 67 4.66 1.20 -3.13
CA GLU A 67 5.14 2.06 -4.23
C GLU A 67 4.85 1.42 -5.62
N ARG A 68 3.56 1.14 -5.89
CA ARG A 68 3.12 0.49 -7.12
C ARG A 68 3.06 1.47 -8.28
N PHE A 69 2.34 2.60 -8.07
CA PHE A 69 2.24 3.65 -9.09
C PHE A 69 3.29 4.72 -8.82
N VAL A 70 4.04 5.06 -9.85
CA VAL A 70 5.16 5.99 -9.74
C VAL A 70 5.04 7.08 -10.79
N LEU A 71 5.18 8.35 -10.35
CA LEU A 71 5.50 9.48 -11.21
C LEU A 71 7.02 9.65 -11.22
N THR A 72 7.61 9.46 -12.38
CA THR A 72 9.06 9.59 -12.58
C THR A 72 9.40 10.63 -13.62
N ALA A 73 10.68 10.98 -13.69
CA ALA A 73 11.21 11.89 -14.69
C ALA A 73 12.50 11.32 -15.29
N LYS A 74 12.65 11.50 -16.59
CA LYS A 74 13.88 11.27 -17.36
C LYS A 74 14.35 12.58 -17.95
N VAL A 75 15.66 12.79 -17.99
CA VAL A 75 16.25 14.04 -18.51
C VAL A 75 17.16 13.74 -19.69
N ASP A 76 16.91 14.40 -20.80
CA ASP A 76 17.79 14.41 -21.96
C ASP A 76 18.35 15.83 -22.19
N ILE A 77 19.68 15.97 -22.24
CA ILE A 77 20.35 17.27 -22.44
C ILE A 77 20.32 17.63 -23.92
N ILE A 78 19.60 18.70 -24.26
CA ILE A 78 19.50 19.20 -25.64
C ILE A 78 20.74 20.00 -26.02
N SER A 79 21.19 20.91 -25.14
CA SER A 79 22.42 21.68 -25.33
C SER A 79 23.09 22.02 -24.01
N LYS A 80 24.42 22.16 -24.08
CA LYS A 80 25.28 22.58 -22.95
C LYS A 80 26.33 23.55 -23.47
N ASP A 81 26.28 24.79 -22.98
CA ASP A 81 27.20 25.86 -23.34
C ASP A 81 27.95 26.35 -22.10
N ILE A 82 29.23 26.74 -22.29
CA ILE A 82 30.06 27.29 -21.22
C ILE A 82 30.40 28.71 -21.58
N ALA A 83 29.87 29.68 -20.81
CA ALA A 83 30.22 31.09 -20.95
C ALA A 83 31.53 31.37 -20.22
N PRO A 84 32.54 32.00 -20.88
CA PRO A 84 33.83 32.30 -20.30
C PRO A 84 33.77 33.54 -19.37
N THR A 85 32.96 33.45 -18.34
CA THR A 85 32.88 34.47 -17.27
C THR A 85 33.76 34.12 -16.11
N THR A 86 33.95 35.03 -15.15
CA THR A 86 34.72 34.75 -13.92
C THR A 86 33.79 34.84 -12.71
N PRO A 87 33.36 33.69 -12.10
CA PRO A 87 33.64 32.31 -12.50
C PRO A 87 32.89 31.90 -13.78
N PRO A 88 33.34 30.85 -14.50
CA PRO A 88 32.65 30.33 -15.68
C PRO A 88 31.20 29.91 -15.35
N ARG A 89 30.29 30.09 -16.31
CA ARG A 89 28.89 29.68 -16.17
C ARG A 89 28.54 28.62 -17.20
N ILE A 90 27.86 27.59 -16.74
CA ILE A 90 27.32 26.49 -17.56
C ILE A 90 25.83 26.77 -17.78
N SER A 91 25.42 26.89 -19.04
CA SER A 91 24.02 26.94 -19.47
C SER A 91 23.63 25.58 -20.02
N GLN A 92 22.55 25.01 -19.52
CA GLN A 92 22.02 23.74 -20.01
C GLN A 92 20.54 23.90 -20.40
N LYS A 93 20.19 23.44 -21.59
CA LYS A 93 18.80 23.25 -22.03
C LYS A 93 18.53 21.75 -22.04
N MET A 94 17.44 21.32 -21.43
CA MET A 94 17.10 19.91 -21.26
C MET A 94 15.62 19.66 -21.55
N GLU A 95 15.34 18.49 -22.07
CA GLU A 95 13.99 17.92 -22.12
C GLU A 95 13.76 17.04 -20.90
N LEU A 96 12.66 17.25 -20.23
CA LEU A 96 12.20 16.50 -19.08
C LEU A 96 10.98 15.69 -19.49
N THR A 97 11.13 14.38 -19.65
CA THR A 97 10.02 13.46 -19.89
C THR A 97 9.47 12.97 -18.56
N LEU A 98 8.25 13.36 -18.22
CA LEU A 98 7.51 12.86 -17.07
C LEU A 98 6.72 11.62 -17.48
N MET A 99 6.69 10.59 -16.63
CA MET A 99 5.97 9.34 -16.88
C MET A 99 5.24 8.89 -15.62
N VAL A 100 3.98 8.48 -15.77
CA VAL A 100 3.21 7.78 -14.75
C VAL A 100 3.07 6.32 -15.15
N GLY A 101 3.48 5.40 -14.28
CA GLY A 101 3.41 3.98 -14.56
C GLY A 101 3.26 3.10 -13.33
N ASP A 102 3.04 1.82 -13.57
CA ASP A 102 2.93 0.74 -12.60
C ASP A 102 4.22 -0.08 -12.63
N VAL A 103 4.95 -0.11 -11.52
CA VAL A 103 6.22 -0.83 -11.43
C VAL A 103 6.03 -2.34 -11.25
N VAL A 104 4.86 -2.79 -10.80
CA VAL A 104 4.54 -4.22 -10.69
C VAL A 104 4.24 -4.82 -12.06
N GLU A 105 3.39 -4.14 -12.84
CA GLU A 105 3.03 -4.55 -14.20
C GLU A 105 4.08 -4.10 -15.25
N ASN A 106 5.08 -3.30 -14.85
CA ASN A 106 6.06 -2.69 -15.76
C ASN A 106 5.40 -1.97 -16.94
N LYS A 107 4.40 -1.13 -16.64
CA LYS A 107 3.55 -0.46 -17.62
C LYS A 107 3.52 1.04 -17.40
N VAL A 108 3.76 1.82 -18.46
CA VAL A 108 3.55 3.28 -18.46
C VAL A 108 2.12 3.57 -18.94
N TYR A 109 1.38 4.39 -18.18
CA TYR A 109 0.02 4.80 -18.51
C TYR A 109 -0.02 6.09 -19.32
N GLU A 110 0.83 7.06 -18.95
CA GLU A 110 0.87 8.37 -19.62
C GLU A 110 2.23 9.03 -19.45
N ASN A 111 2.56 9.96 -20.36
CA ASN A 111 3.75 10.79 -20.30
C ASN A 111 3.50 12.18 -20.84
N CYS A 112 4.37 13.13 -20.47
CA CYS A 112 4.47 14.45 -21.12
C CYS A 112 5.93 14.93 -21.10
N ASN A 113 6.25 15.82 -22.03
CA ASN A 113 7.60 16.39 -22.20
C ASN A 113 7.59 17.87 -21.90
N LEU A 114 8.57 18.32 -21.12
CA LEU A 114 8.78 19.73 -20.78
C LEU A 114 10.19 20.14 -21.12
N THR A 115 10.36 21.33 -21.68
CA THR A 115 11.68 21.91 -21.90
C THR A 115 12.03 22.84 -20.75
N LEU A 116 13.18 22.59 -20.10
CA LEU A 116 13.72 23.43 -19.04
C LEU A 116 15.12 23.93 -19.42
N ALA A 117 15.49 25.08 -18.88
CA ALA A 117 16.84 25.61 -19.02
C ALA A 117 17.33 26.18 -17.71
N GLY A 118 18.58 25.85 -17.37
CA GLY A 118 19.24 26.33 -16.16
C GLY A 118 20.64 26.86 -16.41
N ILE A 119 21.08 27.77 -15.57
CA ILE A 119 22.42 28.36 -15.61
C ILE A 119 23.03 28.24 -14.21
N GLY A 120 24.25 27.75 -14.12
CA GLY A 120 24.95 27.61 -12.85
C GLY A 120 26.47 27.74 -13.00
N THR A 121 27.18 27.85 -11.86
CA THR A 121 28.65 27.81 -11.81
C THR A 121 29.20 26.38 -11.81
N SER A 122 28.33 25.40 -11.77
CA SER A 122 28.59 23.98 -11.95
C SER A 122 27.40 23.32 -12.67
N GLU A 123 27.59 22.10 -13.17
CA GLU A 123 26.57 21.31 -13.81
C GLU A 123 25.37 21.04 -12.85
N THR A 124 25.68 20.63 -11.61
CA THR A 124 24.67 20.44 -10.57
C THR A 124 23.82 21.70 -10.33
N LYS A 125 24.46 22.88 -10.26
CA LYS A 125 23.74 24.14 -10.09
C LYS A 125 22.92 24.51 -11.30
N ALA A 126 23.35 24.16 -12.52
CA ALA A 126 22.55 24.34 -13.73
C ALA A 126 21.30 23.47 -13.70
N PHE A 127 21.40 22.18 -13.30
CA PHE A 127 20.23 21.30 -13.08
C PHE A 127 19.28 21.86 -12.03
N VAL A 128 19.79 22.22 -10.84
CA VAL A 128 18.97 22.77 -9.74
C VAL A 128 18.20 24.01 -10.21
N THR A 129 18.90 24.92 -10.93
CA THR A 129 18.27 26.15 -11.46
C THR A 129 17.21 25.84 -12.51
N ALA A 130 17.42 24.84 -13.37
CA ALA A 130 16.41 24.38 -14.32
C ALA A 130 15.17 23.83 -13.59
N PHE A 131 15.35 22.96 -12.60
CA PHE A 131 14.24 22.35 -11.84
C PHE A 131 13.54 23.35 -10.92
N GLN A 132 14.17 24.43 -10.51
CA GLN A 132 13.49 25.53 -9.82
C GLN A 132 12.40 26.18 -10.69
N LYS A 133 12.61 26.22 -12.02
CA LYS A 133 11.64 26.74 -12.99
C LYS A 133 10.49 25.76 -13.30
N PHE A 134 10.61 24.50 -12.87
CA PHE A 134 9.53 23.52 -12.98
C PHE A 134 8.30 24.05 -12.24
N ASN A 135 7.22 24.24 -12.98
CA ASN A 135 5.93 24.65 -12.42
C ASN A 135 5.03 23.43 -12.19
N PRO A 136 4.78 23.04 -10.92
CA PRO A 136 3.86 21.93 -10.61
C PRO A 136 2.42 22.13 -11.10
N GLN A 137 2.03 23.37 -11.43
CA GLN A 137 0.69 23.74 -11.93
C GLN A 137 0.64 23.87 -13.46
N ASN A 138 1.69 23.45 -14.18
CA ASN A 138 1.69 23.47 -15.64
C ASN A 138 0.53 22.63 -16.18
N GLU A 139 -0.22 23.15 -17.16
CA GLU A 139 -1.43 22.53 -17.74
C GLU A 139 -1.12 21.16 -18.36
N GLU A 140 0.04 20.98 -19.00
CA GLU A 140 0.44 19.70 -19.59
C GLU A 140 0.63 18.62 -18.51
N ILE A 141 1.23 19.00 -17.36
CA ILE A 141 1.40 18.09 -16.21
C ILE A 141 0.03 17.74 -15.64
N GLN A 142 -0.84 18.72 -15.47
CA GLN A 142 -2.19 18.52 -14.93
C GLN A 142 -3.00 17.57 -15.83
N SER A 143 -2.97 17.81 -17.15
CA SER A 143 -3.62 16.97 -18.14
C SER A 143 -3.06 15.54 -18.14
N MET A 144 -1.74 15.40 -18.12
CA MET A 144 -1.07 14.10 -18.06
C MET A 144 -1.46 13.30 -16.80
N LEU A 145 -1.48 13.93 -15.62
CA LEU A 145 -1.86 13.27 -14.38
C LEU A 145 -3.34 12.86 -14.37
N THR A 146 -4.22 13.68 -14.92
CA THR A 146 -5.66 13.36 -15.07
C THR A 146 -5.85 12.17 -16.00
N THR A 147 -5.23 12.19 -17.17
CA THR A 147 -5.30 11.11 -18.17
C THR A 147 -4.68 9.82 -17.63
N ALA A 148 -3.55 9.90 -16.90
CA ALA A 148 -2.95 8.74 -16.24
C ALA A 148 -3.91 8.10 -15.25
N LYS A 149 -4.57 8.90 -14.41
CA LYS A 149 -5.57 8.44 -13.45
C LYS A 149 -6.73 7.72 -14.14
N GLU A 150 -7.28 8.30 -15.23
CA GLU A 150 -8.35 7.70 -16.03
C GLU A 150 -7.91 6.35 -16.64
N LYS A 151 -6.70 6.28 -17.19
CA LYS A 151 -6.14 5.02 -17.75
C LYS A 151 -5.89 3.96 -16.69
N ILE A 152 -5.45 4.34 -15.49
CA ILE A 152 -5.33 3.42 -14.35
C ILE A 152 -6.70 2.85 -13.98
N VAL A 153 -7.71 3.72 -13.82
CA VAL A 153 -9.07 3.29 -13.49
C VAL A 153 -9.63 2.36 -14.56
N ALA A 154 -9.51 2.73 -15.82
CA ALA A 154 -9.97 1.91 -16.94
C ALA A 154 -9.28 0.53 -16.97
N TYR A 155 -7.96 0.49 -16.71
CA TYR A 155 -7.21 -0.77 -16.66
C TYR A 155 -7.76 -1.71 -15.58
N TYR A 156 -7.90 -1.23 -14.35
CA TYR A 156 -8.37 -2.07 -13.24
C TYR A 156 -9.84 -2.48 -13.38
N THR A 157 -10.68 -1.59 -13.93
CA THR A 157 -12.09 -1.93 -14.21
C THR A 157 -12.20 -3.03 -15.26
N ASN A 158 -11.40 -2.95 -16.33
CA ASN A 158 -11.48 -3.91 -17.44
C ASN A 158 -10.78 -5.23 -17.16
N ASN A 159 -9.79 -5.28 -16.25
CA ASN A 159 -8.98 -6.46 -15.98
C ASN A 159 -9.24 -7.08 -14.59
N CYS A 160 -10.31 -6.68 -13.92
CA CYS A 160 -10.60 -7.11 -12.55
C CYS A 160 -10.61 -8.63 -12.38
N ASP A 161 -11.29 -9.35 -13.27
CA ASP A 161 -11.37 -10.81 -13.21
C ASP A 161 -10.01 -11.47 -13.39
N ALA A 162 -9.19 -10.95 -14.30
CA ALA A 162 -7.83 -11.44 -14.54
C ALA A 162 -6.92 -11.23 -13.31
N ILE A 163 -7.03 -10.07 -12.66
CA ILE A 163 -6.28 -9.74 -11.43
C ILE A 163 -6.65 -10.71 -10.31
N ILE A 164 -7.96 -10.95 -10.10
CA ILE A 164 -8.44 -11.89 -9.08
C ILE A 164 -7.95 -13.30 -9.38
N GLN A 165 -8.02 -13.75 -10.64
CA GLN A 165 -7.58 -15.08 -11.05
C GLN A 165 -6.05 -15.27 -10.88
N GLN A 166 -5.25 -14.24 -11.17
CA GLN A 166 -3.81 -14.27 -10.91
C GLN A 166 -3.50 -14.40 -9.41
N ALA A 167 -4.20 -13.64 -8.57
CA ALA A 167 -4.05 -13.73 -7.14
C ALA A 167 -4.44 -15.11 -6.59
N GLU A 168 -5.51 -15.73 -7.11
CA GLU A 168 -5.87 -17.11 -6.79
C GLU A 168 -4.77 -18.09 -7.17
N THR A 169 -4.17 -17.91 -8.34
CA THR A 169 -3.07 -18.75 -8.80
C THR A 169 -1.87 -18.64 -7.85
N LEU A 170 -1.51 -17.41 -7.44
CA LEU A 170 -0.46 -17.18 -6.45
C LEU A 170 -0.76 -17.85 -5.10
N ALA A 171 -2.00 -17.72 -4.62
CA ALA A 171 -2.43 -18.36 -3.38
C ALA A 171 -2.32 -19.89 -3.45
N ASN A 172 -2.73 -20.49 -4.56
CA ASN A 172 -2.60 -21.93 -4.82
C ASN A 172 -1.14 -22.39 -4.90
N MET A 173 -0.22 -21.51 -5.30
CA MET A 173 1.23 -21.73 -5.26
C MET A 173 1.84 -21.48 -3.86
N ASN A 174 1.02 -21.31 -2.83
CA ASN A 174 1.42 -20.97 -1.45
C ASN A 174 2.12 -19.59 -1.31
N LYS A 175 1.92 -18.69 -2.27
CA LYS A 175 2.41 -17.31 -2.27
C LYS A 175 1.30 -16.35 -1.80
N MET A 176 0.76 -16.62 -0.60
CA MET A 176 -0.44 -15.92 -0.12
C MET A 176 -0.20 -14.43 0.13
N ASP A 177 0.97 -14.03 0.61
CA ASP A 177 1.29 -12.62 0.86
C ASP A 177 1.41 -11.82 -0.45
N GLU A 178 1.98 -12.42 -1.50
CA GLU A 178 2.06 -11.84 -2.85
C GLU A 178 0.65 -11.69 -3.46
N ALA A 179 -0.20 -12.70 -3.29
CA ALA A 179 -1.60 -12.68 -3.72
C ALA A 179 -2.40 -11.56 -3.02
N ILE A 180 -2.27 -11.45 -1.69
CA ILE A 180 -2.93 -10.41 -0.91
C ILE A 180 -2.44 -9.03 -1.36
N PHE A 181 -1.12 -8.84 -1.53
CA PHE A 181 -0.54 -7.59 -2.01
C PHE A 181 -1.13 -7.17 -3.35
N GLN A 182 -1.24 -8.08 -4.31
CA GLN A 182 -1.80 -7.81 -5.63
C GLN A 182 -3.25 -7.31 -5.55
N LEU A 183 -4.06 -7.91 -4.67
CA LEU A 183 -5.46 -7.56 -4.49
C LEU A 183 -5.66 -6.23 -3.75
N VAL A 184 -4.92 -5.99 -2.65
CA VAL A 184 -5.09 -4.76 -1.85
C VAL A 184 -4.47 -3.53 -2.51
N SER A 185 -3.64 -3.70 -3.53
CA SER A 185 -3.07 -2.60 -4.32
C SER A 185 -3.99 -2.09 -5.43
N VAL A 186 -5.17 -2.69 -5.62
CA VAL A 186 -6.19 -2.15 -6.53
C VAL A 186 -6.70 -0.82 -5.98
N PRO A 187 -6.72 0.27 -6.80
CA PRO A 187 -7.17 1.57 -6.34
C PRO A 187 -8.65 1.57 -5.92
N ASN A 188 -8.97 2.20 -4.79
CA ASN A 188 -10.33 2.27 -4.26
C ASN A 188 -11.30 3.07 -5.15
N ILE A 189 -10.78 3.92 -6.05
CA ILE A 189 -11.59 4.61 -7.06
C ILE A 189 -12.28 3.63 -8.02
N CYS A 190 -11.74 2.42 -8.19
CA CYS A 190 -12.35 1.33 -8.96
C CYS A 190 -13.34 0.53 -8.08
N SER A 191 -14.36 1.19 -7.52
CA SER A 191 -15.19 0.73 -6.40
C SER A 191 -15.64 -0.75 -6.47
N ASP A 192 -16.18 -1.22 -7.60
CA ASP A 192 -16.61 -2.61 -7.78
C ASP A 192 -15.43 -3.58 -7.73
N CYS A 193 -14.41 -3.33 -8.54
CA CYS A 193 -13.22 -4.18 -8.56
C CYS A 193 -12.49 -4.16 -7.21
N TYR A 194 -12.40 -2.97 -6.59
CA TYR A 194 -11.79 -2.83 -5.27
C TYR A 194 -12.50 -3.70 -4.23
N GLN A 195 -13.84 -3.64 -4.15
CA GLN A 195 -14.61 -4.45 -3.19
C GLN A 195 -14.40 -5.96 -3.43
N ARG A 196 -14.48 -6.40 -4.67
CA ARG A 196 -14.26 -7.81 -5.05
C ARG A 196 -12.85 -8.28 -4.71
N CYS A 197 -11.85 -7.41 -4.91
CA CYS A 197 -10.46 -7.70 -4.53
C CYS A 197 -10.29 -7.76 -3.01
N GLN A 198 -10.94 -6.88 -2.23
CA GLN A 198 -10.90 -6.93 -0.76
C GLN A 198 -11.56 -8.21 -0.22
N ASP A 199 -12.69 -8.62 -0.77
CA ASP A 199 -13.37 -9.87 -0.39
C ASP A 199 -12.48 -11.09 -0.69
N LYS A 200 -11.82 -11.10 -1.85
CA LYS A 200 -10.87 -12.16 -2.21
C LYS A 200 -9.62 -12.16 -1.34
N ALA A 201 -9.04 -11.00 -1.05
CA ALA A 201 -7.90 -10.88 -0.14
C ALA A 201 -8.24 -11.41 1.25
N SER A 202 -9.44 -11.08 1.76
CA SER A 202 -9.95 -11.61 3.03
C SER A 202 -10.08 -13.13 3.02
N SER A 203 -10.58 -13.71 1.92
CA SER A 203 -10.66 -15.16 1.74
C SER A 203 -9.29 -15.83 1.75
N ILE A 204 -8.30 -15.27 1.04
CA ILE A 204 -6.93 -15.78 1.01
C ILE A 204 -6.26 -15.65 2.38
N TYR A 205 -6.52 -14.56 3.11
CA TYR A 205 -6.03 -14.41 4.48
C TYR A 205 -6.58 -15.50 5.42
N ILE A 206 -7.87 -15.84 5.30
CA ILE A 206 -8.46 -16.96 6.07
C ILE A 206 -7.80 -18.29 5.72
N GLN A 207 -7.51 -18.55 4.45
CA GLN A 207 -6.75 -19.73 4.03
C GLN A 207 -5.35 -19.75 4.66
N LYS A 208 -4.67 -18.61 4.69
CA LYS A 208 -3.34 -18.45 5.31
C LYS A 208 -3.38 -18.81 6.78
N ILE A 209 -4.26 -18.19 7.58
CA ILE A 209 -4.33 -18.47 9.03
C ILE A 209 -4.72 -19.91 9.33
N ASN A 210 -5.54 -20.54 8.49
CA ASN A 210 -5.90 -21.95 8.63
C ASN A 210 -4.68 -22.86 8.37
N SER A 211 -3.94 -22.60 7.31
CA SER A 211 -2.72 -23.35 6.98
C SER A 211 -1.65 -23.20 8.07
N GLU A 212 -1.40 -21.96 8.50
CA GLU A 212 -0.47 -21.67 9.61
C GLU A 212 -0.90 -22.36 10.91
N GLY A 213 -2.20 -22.33 11.23
CA GLY A 213 -2.76 -22.97 12.41
C GLY A 213 -2.51 -24.49 12.42
N VAL A 214 -2.65 -25.16 11.28
CA VAL A 214 -2.35 -26.59 11.14
C VAL A 214 -0.87 -26.87 11.37
N VAL A 215 0.01 -26.12 10.71
CA VAL A 215 1.47 -26.30 10.84
C VAL A 215 1.95 -26.04 12.26
N LEU A 216 1.48 -24.95 12.89
CA LEU A 216 1.88 -24.61 14.25
C LEU A 216 1.36 -25.63 15.26
N LEU A 217 0.13 -26.15 15.10
CA LEU A 217 -0.38 -27.22 15.98
C LEU A 217 0.42 -28.50 15.84
N GLN A 218 0.77 -28.91 14.63
CA GLN A 218 1.64 -30.08 14.41
C GLN A 218 3.01 -29.90 15.06
N LYS A 219 3.61 -28.71 14.93
CA LYS A 219 4.87 -28.36 15.58
C LYS A 219 4.74 -28.41 17.10
N ALA A 220 3.66 -27.86 17.66
CA ALA A 220 3.39 -27.89 19.10
C ALA A 220 3.26 -29.32 19.63
N LYS A 221 2.53 -30.20 18.92
CA LYS A 221 2.39 -31.62 19.27
C LYS A 221 3.74 -32.34 19.19
N ALA A 222 4.56 -32.07 18.19
CA ALA A 222 5.89 -32.66 18.05
C ALA A 222 6.82 -32.26 19.20
N GLU A 223 6.82 -30.98 19.60
CA GLU A 223 7.64 -30.52 20.73
C GLU A 223 7.15 -31.13 22.06
N TRP A 224 5.83 -31.23 22.27
CA TRP A 224 5.28 -31.91 23.44
C TRP A 224 5.68 -33.38 23.54
N MET A 225 5.68 -34.10 22.41
CA MET A 225 6.10 -35.52 22.41
C MET A 225 7.59 -35.71 22.76
N LYS A 226 8.44 -34.74 22.41
CA LYS A 226 9.87 -34.79 22.75
C LYS A 226 10.08 -34.61 24.25
N GLN A 227 9.33 -33.73 24.89
CA GLN A 227 9.51 -33.35 26.27
C GLN A 227 8.15 -33.08 26.96
N PRO A 228 7.45 -34.14 27.45
CA PRO A 228 6.11 -33.98 28.00
C PRO A 228 6.16 -33.60 29.49
N ASP A 229 6.84 -32.50 29.83
CA ASP A 229 7.01 -31.94 31.16
C ASP A 229 6.78 -30.40 31.16
N ALA A 230 7.04 -29.75 32.31
CA ALA A 230 6.87 -28.31 32.47
C ALA A 230 7.72 -27.47 31.47
N SER A 231 8.92 -27.95 31.11
CA SER A 231 9.77 -27.27 30.11
C SER A 231 9.19 -27.38 28.72
N GLY A 232 8.76 -28.58 28.30
CA GLY A 232 8.09 -28.78 27.02
C GLY A 232 6.78 -27.98 26.91
N ALA A 233 6.00 -27.91 28.01
CA ALA A 233 4.80 -27.07 28.05
C ALA A 233 5.10 -25.58 27.81
N SER A 234 6.20 -25.05 28.31
CA SER A 234 6.63 -23.69 28.07
C SER A 234 6.92 -23.44 26.58
N ILE A 235 7.62 -24.38 25.92
CA ILE A 235 7.89 -24.31 24.47
C ILE A 235 6.59 -24.35 23.65
N VAL A 236 5.71 -25.31 24.01
CA VAL A 236 4.40 -25.46 23.36
C VAL A 236 3.55 -24.21 23.53
N SER A 237 3.54 -23.59 24.70
CA SER A 237 2.86 -22.31 24.94
C SER A 237 3.31 -21.23 23.99
N GLY A 238 4.63 -21.08 23.81
CA GLY A 238 5.18 -20.10 22.87
C GLY A 238 4.77 -20.35 21.39
N ILE A 239 4.52 -21.61 21.02
CA ILE A 239 4.04 -21.95 19.67
C ILE A 239 2.53 -21.67 19.54
N ILE A 240 1.73 -22.15 20.50
CA ILE A 240 0.26 -22.04 20.43
C ILE A 240 -0.20 -20.57 20.46
N THR A 241 0.49 -19.69 21.19
CA THR A 241 0.15 -18.25 21.24
C THR A 241 0.29 -17.54 19.89
N GLN A 242 1.02 -18.11 18.95
CA GLN A 242 1.16 -17.57 17.58
C GLN A 242 -0.04 -17.91 16.68
N ILE A 243 -0.85 -18.91 17.08
CA ILE A 243 -1.97 -19.38 16.26
C ILE A 243 -3.12 -18.37 16.34
N ASN A 244 -3.65 -18.02 15.16
CA ASN A 244 -4.80 -17.12 15.09
C ASN A 244 -6.05 -17.79 15.66
N PRO A 245 -6.78 -17.18 16.62
CA PRO A 245 -7.99 -17.77 17.22
C PRO A 245 -9.12 -18.08 16.24
N LYS A 246 -9.06 -17.53 15.04
CA LYS A 246 -10.03 -17.77 13.95
C LYS A 246 -9.60 -18.87 12.99
N ALA A 247 -8.45 -19.48 13.20
CA ALA A 247 -8.07 -20.67 12.45
C ALA A 247 -9.11 -21.79 12.68
N SER A 248 -9.42 -22.52 11.62
CA SER A 248 -10.46 -23.58 11.65
C SER A 248 -10.18 -24.68 12.67
N ASN A 249 -8.91 -24.92 12.99
CA ASN A 249 -8.46 -25.91 13.96
C ASN A 249 -8.32 -25.39 15.40
N TYR A 250 -8.79 -24.17 15.70
CA TYR A 250 -8.59 -23.56 17.01
C TYR A 250 -9.20 -24.35 18.18
N ASN A 251 -10.36 -25.00 17.95
CA ASN A 251 -10.96 -25.89 18.96
C ASN A 251 -10.10 -27.10 19.28
N GLU A 252 -9.34 -27.61 18.31
CA GLU A 252 -8.39 -28.71 18.51
C GLU A 252 -7.21 -28.25 19.39
N ILE A 253 -6.78 -27.00 19.19
CA ILE A 253 -5.72 -26.38 19.99
C ILE A 253 -6.16 -26.24 21.46
N ILE A 254 -7.40 -25.82 21.70
CA ILE A 254 -7.96 -25.73 23.05
C ILE A 254 -8.00 -27.11 23.72
N LYS A 255 -8.38 -28.17 23.00
CA LYS A 255 -8.36 -29.54 23.52
C LYS A 255 -6.95 -30.00 23.86
N PHE A 256 -6.01 -29.77 22.95
CA PHE A 256 -4.60 -30.15 23.17
C PHE A 256 -4.00 -29.40 24.36
N ARG A 257 -4.32 -28.11 24.55
CA ARG A 257 -3.94 -27.36 25.75
C ARG A 257 -4.45 -28.04 27.02
N LYS A 258 -5.72 -28.43 27.08
CA LYS A 258 -6.30 -29.12 28.26
C LYS A 258 -5.62 -30.46 28.55
N GLU A 259 -5.22 -31.19 27.54
CA GLU A 259 -4.47 -32.45 27.70
C GLU A 259 -3.13 -32.19 28.38
N ILE A 260 -2.40 -31.12 27.99
CA ILE A 260 -1.15 -30.71 28.65
C ILE A 260 -1.40 -30.27 30.08
N GLU A 261 -2.42 -29.44 30.33
CA GLU A 261 -2.78 -28.98 31.68
C GLU A 261 -3.08 -30.18 32.62
N ASN A 262 -3.90 -31.12 32.15
CA ASN A 262 -4.24 -32.32 32.93
C ASN A 262 -3.00 -33.16 33.26
N LYS A 263 -2.06 -33.33 32.34
CA LYS A 263 -0.83 -34.07 32.59
C LYS A 263 0.06 -33.35 33.58
N LEU A 264 0.24 -32.06 33.49
CA LEU A 264 1.05 -31.26 34.40
C LEU A 264 0.45 -31.23 35.83
N GLN A 265 -0.88 -31.17 35.97
CA GLN A 265 -1.55 -31.25 37.25
C GLN A 265 -1.37 -32.62 37.93
N ALA A 266 -1.41 -33.67 37.12
CA ALA A 266 -1.12 -35.03 37.62
C ALA A 266 0.34 -35.17 38.09
N ASP A 267 1.27 -34.52 37.42
CA ASP A 267 2.71 -34.70 37.69
C ASP A 267 3.26 -33.73 38.74
N ALA A 268 2.67 -32.52 38.99
CA ALA A 268 3.34 -31.51 39.83
C ALA A 268 2.49 -30.47 40.55
N LYS A 269 1.16 -30.49 40.58
CA LYS A 269 0.31 -29.45 41.23
C LYS A 269 0.72 -27.99 40.94
N ARG A 270 1.16 -27.67 39.73
CA ARG A 270 1.53 -26.31 39.34
C ARG A 270 0.42 -25.68 38.50
N ASP A 271 -0.06 -24.48 38.89
CA ASP A 271 -0.89 -23.63 38.06
C ASP A 271 -0.06 -23.16 36.87
N TRP A 272 -0.43 -23.67 35.71
CA TRP A 272 0.15 -23.23 34.43
C TRP A 272 -0.80 -22.22 33.78
N ASP A 273 -0.46 -20.94 33.89
CA ASP A 273 -1.26 -19.87 33.33
C ASP A 273 -0.90 -19.67 31.84
N PHE A 274 -1.89 -19.87 31.00
CA PHE A 274 -1.76 -19.74 29.55
C PHE A 274 -2.75 -18.70 29.05
N GLN A 275 -2.25 -17.54 28.63
CA GLN A 275 -3.07 -16.48 28.09
C GLN A 275 -3.37 -16.71 26.62
N MET A 276 -4.64 -16.93 26.30
CA MET A 276 -5.12 -17.06 24.93
C MET A 276 -5.79 -15.76 24.46
N LYS A 277 -5.46 -15.34 23.24
CA LYS A 277 -6.09 -14.19 22.59
C LYS A 277 -7.53 -14.52 22.22
N LYS A 278 -8.49 -13.73 22.71
CA LYS A 278 -9.92 -13.84 22.34
C LYS A 278 -10.31 -12.68 21.44
N TYR A 279 -11.13 -12.94 20.43
CA TYR A 279 -11.85 -11.92 19.67
C TYR A 279 -13.32 -11.95 20.13
N GLU A 280 -13.76 -10.87 20.74
CA GLU A 280 -15.10 -10.83 21.39
C GLU A 280 -16.23 -10.49 20.41
N ASP A 281 -15.93 -9.94 19.20
CA ASP A 281 -16.92 -9.50 18.24
C ASP A 281 -16.57 -9.86 16.79
N ASN A 282 -17.58 -10.29 16.02
CA ASN A 282 -17.44 -10.60 14.60
C ASN A 282 -17.16 -9.36 13.74
N GLN A 283 -17.61 -8.16 14.14
CA GLN A 283 -17.29 -6.93 13.42
C GLN A 283 -15.83 -6.52 13.65
N ALA A 284 -15.33 -6.62 14.88
CA ALA A 284 -13.93 -6.39 15.19
C ALA A 284 -13.03 -7.35 14.40
N PHE A 285 -13.44 -8.61 14.25
CA PHE A 285 -12.71 -9.57 13.44
C PHE A 285 -12.69 -9.20 11.96
N LYS A 286 -13.82 -8.83 11.35
CA LYS A 286 -13.85 -8.40 9.93
C LYS A 286 -12.92 -7.21 9.68
N ARG A 287 -12.92 -6.20 10.58
CA ARG A 287 -11.98 -5.07 10.50
C ARG A 287 -10.53 -5.55 10.64
N SER A 288 -10.25 -6.45 11.58
CA SER A 288 -8.90 -6.98 11.76
C SER A 288 -8.38 -7.78 10.56
N ILE A 289 -9.26 -8.40 9.78
CA ILE A 289 -8.88 -9.06 8.51
C ILE A 289 -8.46 -8.02 7.48
N VAL A 290 -9.26 -6.98 7.28
CA VAL A 290 -8.93 -5.92 6.32
C VAL A 290 -7.61 -5.27 6.70
N ASP A 291 -7.44 -4.90 7.98
CA ASP A 291 -6.21 -4.30 8.49
C ASP A 291 -5.00 -5.24 8.32
N ALA A 292 -5.18 -6.55 8.55
CA ALA A 292 -4.14 -7.55 8.35
C ALA A 292 -3.77 -7.72 6.88
N CYS A 293 -4.75 -7.76 5.97
CA CYS A 293 -4.50 -7.82 4.53
C CYS A 293 -3.74 -6.57 4.06
N GLN A 294 -4.13 -5.39 4.53
CA GLN A 294 -3.44 -4.15 4.23
C GLN A 294 -2.00 -4.14 4.79
N ALA A 295 -1.83 -4.57 6.04
CA ALA A 295 -0.50 -4.67 6.65
C ALA A 295 0.41 -5.65 5.90
N ILE A 296 -0.11 -6.79 5.46
CA ILE A 296 0.62 -7.75 4.63
C ILE A 296 0.99 -7.11 3.28
N GLY A 297 0.05 -6.42 2.64
CA GLY A 297 0.29 -5.72 1.37
C GLY A 297 1.40 -4.67 1.50
N VAL A 298 1.34 -3.84 2.54
CA VAL A 298 2.38 -2.83 2.83
C VAL A 298 3.73 -3.50 3.13
N ALA A 299 3.74 -4.54 3.99
CA ALA A 299 4.97 -5.25 4.35
C ALA A 299 5.60 -5.93 3.14
N PHE A 300 4.80 -6.57 2.27
CA PHE A 300 5.26 -7.19 1.04
C PHE A 300 5.81 -6.13 0.07
N GLY A 301 5.08 -5.03 -0.16
CA GLY A 301 5.52 -3.93 -1.01
C GLY A 301 6.82 -3.29 -0.52
N ASN A 302 6.92 -3.01 0.79
CA ASN A 302 8.13 -2.45 1.41
C ASN A 302 9.32 -3.43 1.43
N GLY A 303 9.03 -4.74 1.46
CA GLY A 303 10.04 -5.81 1.38
C GLY A 303 10.62 -5.97 -0.02
N GLN A 304 9.98 -5.41 -1.07
CA GLN A 304 10.56 -5.41 -2.41
C GLN A 304 11.83 -4.53 -2.42
N PRO A 305 12.93 -5.01 -3.02
CA PRO A 305 14.17 -4.22 -3.06
C PRO A 305 13.90 -2.87 -3.76
N LYS A 306 14.14 -1.75 -3.07
CA LYS A 306 14.01 -0.40 -3.66
C LYS A 306 14.81 -0.23 -4.94
N ASN A 307 15.92 -0.96 -5.07
CA ASN A 307 16.70 -1.02 -6.30
C ASN A 307 15.91 -1.66 -7.46
N THR A 308 14.95 -2.58 -7.18
CA THR A 308 14.12 -3.19 -8.23
C THR A 308 13.17 -2.15 -8.84
N THR A 309 12.47 -1.35 -8.02
CA THR A 309 11.62 -0.24 -8.49
C THR A 309 12.41 0.74 -9.34
N LYS A 310 13.57 1.21 -8.85
CA LYS A 310 14.47 2.10 -9.61
C LYS A 310 14.93 1.48 -10.94
N ASN A 311 15.28 0.20 -10.93
CA ASN A 311 15.73 -0.50 -12.15
C ASN A 311 14.60 -0.69 -13.18
N ILE A 312 13.36 -0.88 -12.73
CA ILE A 312 12.19 -0.95 -13.61
C ILE A 312 11.93 0.42 -14.23
N VAL A 313 11.87 1.47 -13.41
CA VAL A 313 11.63 2.84 -13.84
C VAL A 313 12.70 3.33 -14.83
N ARG A 314 13.97 2.97 -14.64
CA ARG A 314 15.07 3.28 -15.58
C ARG A 314 14.88 2.67 -16.98
N LYS A 315 14.13 1.57 -17.09
CA LYS A 315 13.88 0.90 -18.37
C LYS A 315 12.69 1.49 -19.14
N TRP A 316 11.89 2.32 -18.52
CA TRP A 316 10.78 3.00 -19.18
C TRP A 316 11.33 3.97 -20.22
N LYS A 317 10.73 3.98 -21.43
CA LYS A 317 11.16 4.80 -22.57
C LYS A 317 9.98 5.64 -23.07
#